data_f79b464a47eac45e77840e1c535ae92c
#
_entry.id   f79b464a47eac45e77840e1c535ae92c
#
_cell.length_a   1.000
_cell.length_b   1.000
_cell.length_c   1.000
_cell.angle_alpha   90.00
_cell.angle_beta   90.00
_cell.angle_gamma   90.00
#
_symmetry.space_group_name_H-M   'P 1'
#
loop_
_entity.id
_entity.type
_entity.pdbx_description
1 polymer ?
#
loop_
_entity_poly.entity_id
_entity_poly.type
_entity_poly.pdbx_seq_one_letter_code
_entity_poly.pdbx_strand_id
1 'polypeptide(L)'
;MLMTVLKGELATRQSKALVRAFKEMKDLIIDSRSLIGQSELLQLSVQTTQNTSDIAEIKANMVTKADLAKVVHDFTDPNTRREYLILNGESVEANIAYSGIYKAAKKSIFIIDNYIGLKTLVLRKEASSSVQITIFSDNIGRGLHQCDFDDFHNQYPSIKLNFRKTCGIYHDRYIVVDYNTGTERIFHCGTSSKDAGNKVTTITEVTDRQVYHPIVDALLLNPVLSLN
;
A
#
# COMPACT_ATOMS: atom_id res chain seq x y z
N MET A 1 12.46 -22.75 -46.84
CA MET A 1 11.67 -23.49 -47.87
C MET A 1 10.19 -23.09 -47.86
N LEU A 2 9.90 -21.79 -47.68
CA LEU A 2 8.53 -21.24 -47.69
C LEU A 2 8.28 -20.24 -48.84
N MET A 3 9.23 -20.10 -49.76
CA MET A 3 9.16 -19.13 -50.87
C MET A 3 8.52 -19.65 -52.15
N THR A 4 8.10 -20.90 -52.23
CA THR A 4 7.63 -21.50 -53.46
C THR A 4 6.12 -21.63 -53.62
N VAL A 5 5.33 -21.05 -52.68
CA VAL A 5 3.87 -21.24 -52.67
C VAL A 5 3.07 -19.99 -53.15
N LEU A 6 3.72 -18.87 -53.39
CA LEU A 6 3.03 -17.67 -53.86
C LEU A 6 2.83 -17.71 -55.37
N LYS A 7 1.60 -18.00 -55.81
CA LYS A 7 1.17 -17.98 -57.23
C LYS A 7 0.61 -16.60 -57.55
N GLY A 8 1.26 -15.90 -58.45
CA GLY A 8 0.85 -14.59 -58.94
C GLY A 8 2.05 -13.77 -59.43
N GLU A 9 1.85 -12.90 -60.43
CA GLU A 9 2.93 -12.11 -61.03
C GLU A 9 3.63 -11.20 -60.02
N LEU A 10 2.87 -10.57 -59.13
CA LEU A 10 3.36 -9.71 -58.03
C LEU A 10 4.17 -10.53 -57.01
N ALA A 11 3.66 -11.68 -56.61
CA ALA A 11 4.33 -12.57 -55.67
C ALA A 11 5.63 -13.13 -56.21
N THR A 12 5.65 -13.50 -57.50
CA THR A 12 6.87 -13.94 -58.21
C THR A 12 7.90 -12.82 -58.28
N ARG A 13 7.48 -11.59 -58.54
CA ARG A 13 8.35 -10.41 -58.58
C ARG A 13 8.95 -10.10 -57.22
N GLN A 14 8.16 -10.14 -56.14
CA GLN A 14 8.61 -9.95 -54.78
C GLN A 14 9.56 -11.08 -54.34
N SER A 15 9.27 -12.32 -54.65
CA SER A 15 10.15 -13.45 -54.33
C SER A 15 11.50 -13.34 -55.02
N LYS A 16 11.53 -12.95 -56.33
CA LYS A 16 12.78 -12.69 -57.04
C LYS A 16 13.58 -11.53 -56.44
N ALA A 17 12.91 -10.44 -56.03
CA ALA A 17 13.57 -9.33 -55.37
C ALA A 17 14.18 -9.74 -54.01
N LEU A 18 13.47 -10.53 -53.23
CA LEU A 18 13.92 -11.06 -51.97
C LEU A 18 15.13 -11.99 -52.10
N VAL A 19 15.10 -12.90 -53.12
CA VAL A 19 16.24 -13.79 -53.40
C VAL A 19 17.47 -12.99 -53.84
N ARG A 20 17.29 -11.93 -54.63
CA ARG A 20 18.42 -11.04 -55.02
C ARG A 20 19.00 -10.34 -53.82
N ALA A 21 18.16 -9.72 -52.96
CA ALA A 21 18.60 -9.06 -51.74
C ALA A 21 19.33 -10.04 -50.80
N PHE A 22 18.86 -11.27 -50.69
CA PHE A 22 19.53 -12.31 -49.90
C PHE A 22 20.91 -12.69 -50.48
N LYS A 23 21.01 -12.77 -51.83
CA LYS A 23 22.29 -13.04 -52.51
C LYS A 23 23.26 -11.89 -52.29
N GLU A 24 22.82 -10.66 -52.51
CA GLU A 24 23.66 -9.46 -52.29
C GLU A 24 24.13 -9.34 -50.82
N MET A 25 23.26 -9.61 -49.85
CA MET A 25 23.62 -9.64 -48.43
C MET A 25 24.63 -10.75 -48.13
N LYS A 26 24.46 -11.94 -48.70
CA LYS A 26 25.42 -13.05 -48.56
C LYS A 26 26.78 -12.68 -49.14
N ASP A 27 26.81 -12.12 -50.35
CA ASP A 27 28.03 -11.71 -51.03
C ASP A 27 28.74 -10.59 -50.23
N LEU A 28 28.00 -9.59 -49.69
CA LEU A 28 28.50 -8.59 -48.79
C LEU A 28 29.10 -9.15 -47.50
N ILE A 29 28.48 -10.17 -46.90
CA ILE A 29 29.01 -10.87 -45.72
C ILE A 29 30.31 -11.61 -46.05
N ILE A 30 30.39 -12.24 -47.23
CA ILE A 30 31.61 -12.94 -47.64
C ILE A 30 32.72 -11.96 -47.91
N ASP A 31 32.46 -10.85 -48.61
CA ASP A 31 33.44 -9.81 -48.91
C ASP A 31 33.89 -9.06 -47.63
N SER A 32 32.98 -8.80 -46.70
CA SER A 32 33.32 -8.19 -45.42
C SER A 32 34.20 -9.06 -44.54
N ARG A 33 34.09 -10.40 -44.63
CA ARG A 33 34.97 -11.33 -43.90
C ARG A 33 36.47 -11.21 -44.35
N SER A 34 36.70 -10.80 -45.59
CA SER A 34 38.06 -10.59 -46.09
C SER A 34 38.62 -9.21 -45.71
N LEU A 35 37.79 -8.27 -45.33
CA LEU A 35 38.17 -6.89 -44.99
C LEU A 35 38.37 -6.67 -43.47
N ILE A 36 37.82 -7.54 -42.63
CA ILE A 36 38.01 -7.43 -41.18
C ILE A 36 39.31 -8.18 -40.80
N GLY A 37 40.34 -7.42 -40.40
CA GLY A 37 41.59 -7.99 -39.94
C GLY A 37 41.45 -8.82 -38.65
N GLN A 38 42.38 -9.73 -38.40
CA GLN A 38 42.35 -10.58 -37.20
C GLN A 38 42.31 -9.79 -35.90
N SER A 39 42.88 -8.58 -35.86
CA SER A 39 42.86 -7.69 -34.69
C SER A 39 41.47 -7.15 -34.41
N GLU A 40 40.70 -6.80 -35.45
CA GLU A 40 39.33 -6.27 -35.31
C GLU A 40 38.35 -7.36 -34.87
N LEU A 41 38.50 -8.60 -35.40
CA LEU A 41 37.74 -9.76 -34.95
C LEU A 41 38.01 -10.06 -33.44
N LEU A 42 39.29 -9.94 -33.01
CA LEU A 42 39.64 -10.14 -31.62
C LEU A 42 38.99 -9.06 -30.71
N GLN A 43 39.09 -7.78 -31.11
CA GLN A 43 38.43 -6.67 -30.40
C GLN A 43 36.90 -6.87 -30.31
N LEU A 44 36.25 -7.22 -31.40
CA LEU A 44 34.84 -7.48 -31.41
C LEU A 44 34.46 -8.67 -30.50
N SER A 45 35.24 -9.72 -30.47
CA SER A 45 35.08 -10.86 -29.58
C SER A 45 35.20 -10.46 -28.11
N VAL A 46 36.20 -9.66 -27.75
CA VAL A 46 36.44 -9.15 -26.38
C VAL A 46 35.22 -8.26 -25.97
N GLN A 47 34.81 -7.35 -26.83
CA GLN A 47 33.71 -6.45 -26.53
C GLN A 47 32.37 -7.21 -26.42
N THR A 48 32.14 -8.24 -27.25
CA THR A 48 30.96 -9.10 -27.15
C THR A 48 30.95 -9.88 -25.83
N THR A 49 32.13 -10.38 -25.41
CA THR A 49 32.24 -11.07 -24.13
C THR A 49 31.98 -10.11 -22.96
N GLN A 50 32.51 -8.90 -23.00
CA GLN A 50 32.26 -7.88 -21.98
C GLN A 50 30.79 -7.50 -21.92
N ASN A 51 30.17 -7.20 -23.07
CA ASN A 51 28.75 -6.88 -23.15
C ASN A 51 27.88 -8.04 -22.58
N THR A 52 28.27 -9.29 -22.84
CA THR A 52 27.55 -10.45 -22.30
C THR A 52 27.65 -10.51 -20.77
N SER A 53 28.82 -10.21 -20.23
CA SER A 53 29.03 -10.12 -18.76
C SER A 53 28.20 -8.99 -18.16
N ASP A 54 28.25 -7.80 -18.77
CA ASP A 54 27.50 -6.62 -18.30
C ASP A 54 25.99 -6.86 -18.33
N ILE A 55 25.49 -7.51 -19.41
CA ILE A 55 24.07 -7.91 -19.50
C ILE A 55 23.70 -8.91 -18.43
N ALA A 56 24.58 -9.86 -18.11
CA ALA A 56 24.34 -10.81 -17.03
C ALA A 56 24.26 -10.14 -15.67
N GLU A 57 25.17 -9.18 -15.41
CA GLU A 57 25.16 -8.38 -14.18
C GLU A 57 23.93 -7.48 -14.07
N ILE A 58 23.54 -6.79 -15.17
CA ILE A 58 22.31 -6.00 -15.22
C ILE A 58 21.10 -6.88 -14.93
N LYS A 59 21.00 -8.07 -15.55
CA LYS A 59 19.89 -8.99 -15.31
C LYS A 59 19.85 -9.51 -13.87
N ALA A 60 21.00 -9.74 -13.24
CA ALA A 60 21.06 -10.18 -11.86
C ALA A 60 20.61 -9.10 -10.86
N ASN A 61 20.85 -7.83 -11.19
CA ASN A 61 20.55 -6.69 -10.32
C ASN A 61 19.25 -5.96 -10.71
N MET A 62 18.62 -6.33 -11.81
CA MET A 62 17.41 -5.68 -12.32
C MET A 62 16.18 -6.09 -11.51
N VAL A 63 15.41 -5.12 -11.08
CA VAL A 63 14.08 -5.36 -10.51
C VAL A 63 13.17 -5.95 -11.59
N THR A 64 12.62 -7.12 -11.32
CA THR A 64 11.69 -7.78 -12.25
C THR A 64 10.30 -7.15 -12.19
N LYS A 65 9.47 -7.40 -13.21
CA LYS A 65 8.04 -7.02 -13.15
C LYS A 65 7.32 -7.69 -11.97
N ALA A 66 7.74 -8.87 -11.56
CA ALA A 66 7.19 -9.58 -10.41
C ALA A 66 7.58 -8.89 -9.09
N ASP A 67 8.84 -8.43 -8.97
CA ASP A 67 9.28 -7.67 -7.80
C ASP A 67 8.54 -6.33 -7.71
N LEU A 68 8.37 -5.64 -8.84
CA LEU A 68 7.60 -4.40 -8.88
C LEU A 68 6.13 -4.66 -8.52
N ALA A 69 5.51 -5.72 -9.05
CA ALA A 69 4.14 -6.09 -8.71
C ALA A 69 4.00 -6.42 -7.23
N LYS A 70 4.98 -7.09 -6.62
CA LYS A 70 5.02 -7.36 -5.17
C LYS A 70 5.12 -6.06 -4.37
N VAL A 71 6.03 -5.15 -4.75
CA VAL A 71 6.15 -3.84 -4.11
C VAL A 71 4.85 -3.05 -4.22
N VAL A 72 4.23 -3.00 -5.41
CA VAL A 72 2.93 -2.33 -5.60
C VAL A 72 1.85 -3.00 -4.77
N HIS A 73 1.80 -4.33 -4.71
CA HIS A 73 0.86 -5.07 -3.85
C HIS A 73 1.07 -4.73 -2.38
N ASP A 74 2.31 -4.73 -1.91
CA ASP A 74 2.64 -4.40 -0.52
C ASP A 74 2.28 -2.94 -0.17
N PHE A 75 2.37 -2.02 -1.13
CA PHE A 75 1.90 -0.64 -0.98
C PHE A 75 0.36 -0.51 -1.04
N THR A 76 -0.33 -1.41 -1.72
CA THR A 76 -1.79 -1.35 -1.90
C THR A 76 -2.55 -2.24 -0.91
N ASP A 77 -1.91 -3.22 -0.29
CA ASP A 77 -2.53 -4.04 0.75
C ASP A 77 -2.71 -3.23 2.04
N PRO A 78 -3.95 -2.98 2.48
CA PRO A 78 -4.22 -2.26 3.73
C PRO A 78 -3.57 -2.89 4.96
N ASN A 79 -3.28 -4.21 4.92
CA ASN A 79 -2.66 -4.91 6.04
C ASN A 79 -1.15 -4.70 6.14
N THR A 80 -0.50 -4.31 5.05
CA THR A 80 0.95 -4.02 4.99
C THR A 80 1.27 -2.54 4.99
N ARG A 81 0.29 -1.70 4.70
CA ARG A 81 0.47 -0.25 4.63
C ARG A 81 0.74 0.35 6.01
N ARG A 82 1.90 0.98 6.15
CA ARG A 82 2.37 1.57 7.42
C ARG A 82 2.16 3.07 7.51
N GLU A 83 1.94 3.74 6.40
CA GLU A 83 1.79 5.19 6.36
C GLU A 83 0.73 5.59 5.33
N TYR A 84 -0.11 6.54 5.72
CA TYR A 84 -1.13 7.16 4.88
C TYR A 84 -0.91 8.67 4.93
N LEU A 85 -0.65 9.28 3.79
CA LEU A 85 -0.75 10.72 3.61
C LEU A 85 -2.14 11.02 3.04
N ILE A 86 -2.89 11.86 3.74
CA ILE A 86 -4.24 12.28 3.37
C ILE A 86 -4.17 13.79 3.11
N LEU A 87 -4.53 14.19 1.89
CA LEU A 87 -4.49 15.60 1.49
C LEU A 87 -5.79 16.32 1.86
N ASN A 88 -5.76 17.65 1.74
CA ASN A 88 -6.96 18.46 1.92
C ASN A 88 -8.00 18.15 0.85
N GLY A 89 -9.24 17.89 1.25
CA GLY A 89 -10.35 17.49 0.39
C GLY A 89 -10.51 15.95 0.22
N GLU A 90 -9.56 15.14 0.70
CA GLU A 90 -9.56 13.67 0.54
C GLU A 90 -10.32 12.95 1.67
N SER A 91 -11.58 13.32 1.89
CA SER A 91 -12.40 12.70 2.95
C SER A 91 -12.75 11.23 2.65
N VAL A 92 -12.81 10.83 1.38
CA VAL A 92 -13.08 9.44 0.98
C VAL A 92 -11.87 8.57 1.26
N GLU A 93 -10.68 9.02 0.86
CA GLU A 93 -9.40 8.37 1.09
C GLU A 93 -9.12 8.22 2.59
N ALA A 94 -9.44 9.25 3.39
CA ALA A 94 -9.39 9.19 4.84
C ALA A 94 -10.29 8.07 5.39
N ASN A 95 -11.54 7.98 4.92
CA ASN A 95 -12.46 6.94 5.36
C ASN A 95 -11.95 5.54 4.96
N ILE A 96 -11.40 5.37 3.76
CA ILE A 96 -10.82 4.11 3.29
C ILE A 96 -9.64 3.71 4.20
N ALA A 97 -8.74 4.64 4.54
CA ALA A 97 -7.61 4.37 5.41
C ALA A 97 -8.05 3.90 6.81
N TYR A 98 -8.95 4.64 7.47
CA TYR A 98 -9.48 4.24 8.77
C TYR A 98 -10.25 2.92 8.71
N SER A 99 -11.10 2.72 7.70
CA SER A 99 -11.85 1.48 7.51
C SER A 99 -10.92 0.28 7.33
N GLY A 100 -9.82 0.44 6.58
CA GLY A 100 -8.80 -0.59 6.40
C GLY A 100 -8.14 -0.99 7.73
N ILE A 101 -7.78 0.00 8.56
CA ILE A 101 -7.19 -0.25 9.88
C ILE A 101 -8.17 -1.02 10.78
N TYR A 102 -9.46 -0.64 10.79
CA TYR A 102 -10.45 -1.31 11.63
C TYR A 102 -10.82 -2.71 11.14
N LYS A 103 -10.89 -2.93 9.83
CA LYS A 103 -11.11 -4.27 9.24
C LYS A 103 -10.01 -5.26 9.58
N ALA A 104 -8.79 -4.79 9.78
CA ALA A 104 -7.66 -5.64 10.11
C ALA A 104 -7.72 -6.20 11.55
N ALA A 105 -8.52 -5.61 12.44
CA ALA A 105 -8.64 -6.02 13.82
C ALA A 105 -9.30 -7.41 13.97
N LYS A 106 -8.74 -8.23 14.87
CA LYS A 106 -9.23 -9.58 15.16
C LYS A 106 -9.79 -9.73 16.57
N LYS A 107 -9.29 -8.92 17.54
CA LYS A 107 -9.66 -9.02 18.96
C LYS A 107 -10.12 -7.71 19.55
N SER A 108 -9.34 -6.63 19.35
CA SER A 108 -9.63 -5.36 20.03
C SER A 108 -9.22 -4.16 19.18
N ILE A 109 -9.92 -3.05 19.39
CA ILE A 109 -9.55 -1.73 18.88
C ILE A 109 -9.64 -0.76 20.05
N PHE A 110 -8.53 -0.07 20.35
CA PHE A 110 -8.51 1.06 21.27
C PHE A 110 -8.29 2.34 20.47
N ILE A 111 -9.11 3.34 20.73
CA ILE A 111 -9.06 4.64 20.06
C ILE A 111 -8.83 5.69 21.13
N ILE A 112 -7.73 6.39 21.00
CA ILE A 112 -7.35 7.47 21.90
C ILE A 112 -7.53 8.76 21.11
N ASP A 113 -8.64 9.46 21.33
CA ASP A 113 -8.98 10.69 20.59
C ASP A 113 -9.94 11.55 21.42
N ASN A 114 -9.51 12.74 21.80
CA ASN A 114 -10.33 13.67 22.59
C ASN A 114 -11.43 14.37 21.77
N TYR A 115 -11.42 14.23 20.43
CA TYR A 115 -12.35 14.89 19.52
C TYR A 115 -13.21 13.87 18.77
N ILE A 116 -14.03 13.13 19.47
CA ILE A 116 -14.93 12.12 18.89
C ILE A 116 -16.24 12.74 18.38
N GLY A 117 -16.94 12.03 17.51
CA GLY A 117 -18.24 12.42 16.98
C GLY A 117 -18.94 11.25 16.28
N LEU A 118 -20.12 11.48 15.72
CA LEU A 118 -20.90 10.43 15.04
C LEU A 118 -20.10 9.71 13.95
N LYS A 119 -19.30 10.44 13.13
CA LYS A 119 -18.42 9.83 12.12
C LYS A 119 -17.43 8.83 12.75
N THR A 120 -16.96 9.11 13.98
CA THR A 120 -16.11 8.17 14.73
C THR A 120 -16.83 6.85 14.96
N LEU A 121 -18.11 6.85 15.31
CA LEU A 121 -18.92 5.64 15.49
C LEU A 121 -19.17 4.92 14.16
N VAL A 122 -19.57 5.66 13.12
CA VAL A 122 -19.90 5.09 11.79
C VAL A 122 -18.72 4.31 11.21
N LEU A 123 -17.50 4.77 11.36
CA LEU A 123 -16.31 4.06 10.90
C LEU A 123 -16.10 2.72 11.63
N ARG A 124 -16.66 2.53 12.83
CA ARG A 124 -16.53 1.28 13.62
C ARG A 124 -17.36 0.13 13.06
N LYS A 125 -18.39 0.38 12.27
CA LYS A 125 -19.16 -0.67 11.61
C LYS A 125 -18.31 -1.56 10.69
N GLU A 126 -17.14 -1.08 10.28
CA GLU A 126 -16.21 -1.82 9.43
C GLU A 126 -15.41 -2.90 10.19
N ALA A 127 -15.34 -2.81 11.52
CA ALA A 127 -14.76 -3.87 12.34
C ALA A 127 -15.71 -5.08 12.45
N SER A 128 -15.13 -6.28 12.61
CA SER A 128 -15.94 -7.48 12.89
C SER A 128 -16.73 -7.31 14.20
N SER A 129 -17.94 -7.86 14.25
CA SER A 129 -18.79 -7.84 15.45
C SER A 129 -18.18 -8.56 16.67
N SER A 130 -17.18 -9.42 16.45
CA SER A 130 -16.43 -10.08 17.50
C SER A 130 -15.36 -9.21 18.16
N VAL A 131 -15.00 -8.07 17.55
CA VAL A 131 -13.95 -7.16 18.02
C VAL A 131 -14.49 -6.27 19.12
N GLN A 132 -13.77 -6.24 20.26
CA GLN A 132 -14.09 -5.34 21.36
C GLN A 132 -13.50 -3.95 21.08
N ILE A 133 -14.33 -2.91 21.15
CA ILE A 133 -13.90 -1.53 20.86
C ILE A 133 -13.98 -0.71 22.12
N THR A 134 -12.88 -0.03 22.48
CA THR A 134 -12.85 0.95 23.56
C THR A 134 -12.37 2.30 23.03
N ILE A 135 -13.14 3.34 23.28
CA ILE A 135 -12.82 4.72 22.92
C ILE A 135 -12.41 5.46 24.19
N PHE A 136 -11.18 5.96 24.20
CA PHE A 136 -10.65 6.82 25.24
C PHE A 136 -10.75 8.27 24.78
N SER A 137 -11.53 9.07 25.49
CA SER A 137 -11.82 10.44 25.08
C SER A 137 -12.24 11.29 26.29
N ASP A 138 -11.94 12.58 26.26
CA ASP A 138 -12.58 13.55 27.13
C ASP A 138 -13.74 14.27 26.42
N ASN A 139 -14.07 13.84 25.21
CA ASN A 139 -15.22 14.31 24.41
C ASN A 139 -15.26 15.83 24.22
N ILE A 140 -14.12 16.41 23.83
CA ILE A 140 -13.92 17.85 23.72
C ILE A 140 -14.62 18.44 22.48
N GLY A 141 -15.05 19.69 22.58
CA GLY A 141 -15.69 20.44 21.51
C GLY A 141 -17.17 20.11 21.34
N ARG A 142 -17.66 19.98 20.08
CA ARG A 142 -19.05 19.56 19.80
C ARG A 142 -19.32 18.11 20.11
N GLY A 143 -18.33 17.34 20.48
CA GLY A 143 -18.39 16.01 21.02
C GLY A 143 -19.39 15.02 20.42
N LEU A 144 -19.42 13.85 21.01
CA LEU A 144 -20.42 12.80 20.76
C LEU A 144 -21.52 12.95 21.83
N HIS A 145 -22.78 13.03 21.43
CA HIS A 145 -23.90 13.08 22.35
C HIS A 145 -24.46 11.67 22.65
N GLN A 146 -25.14 11.55 23.79
CA GLN A 146 -25.75 10.28 24.18
C GLN A 146 -26.76 9.80 23.12
N CYS A 147 -27.57 10.71 22.55
CA CYS A 147 -28.53 10.39 21.50
C CYS A 147 -27.86 9.81 20.25
N ASP A 148 -26.69 10.34 19.83
CA ASP A 148 -25.93 9.80 18.68
C ASP A 148 -25.47 8.36 18.94
N PHE A 149 -25.07 8.08 20.18
CA PHE A 149 -24.68 6.73 20.59
C PHE A 149 -25.88 5.79 20.65
N ASP A 150 -27.00 6.23 21.19
CA ASP A 150 -28.22 5.43 21.30
C ASP A 150 -28.75 5.06 19.90
N ASP A 151 -28.77 6.02 18.98
CA ASP A 151 -29.17 5.80 17.57
C ASP A 151 -28.22 4.80 16.90
N PHE A 152 -26.90 4.96 17.10
CA PHE A 152 -25.91 4.02 16.57
C PHE A 152 -26.08 2.62 17.16
N HIS A 153 -26.27 2.51 18.48
CA HIS A 153 -26.43 1.23 19.17
C HIS A 153 -27.72 0.51 18.75
N ASN A 154 -28.81 1.25 18.56
CA ASN A 154 -30.09 0.70 18.06
C ASN A 154 -29.93 0.15 16.63
N GLN A 155 -29.16 0.83 15.79
CA GLN A 155 -28.94 0.40 14.41
C GLN A 155 -27.90 -0.74 14.30
N TYR A 156 -26.92 -0.78 15.20
CA TYR A 156 -25.82 -1.75 15.20
C TYR A 156 -25.63 -2.42 16.58
N PRO A 157 -26.60 -3.19 17.08
CA PRO A 157 -26.57 -3.73 18.45
C PRO A 157 -25.48 -4.79 18.67
N SER A 158 -24.94 -5.35 17.59
CA SER A 158 -23.84 -6.32 17.67
C SER A 158 -22.48 -5.70 17.95
N ILE A 159 -22.33 -4.37 17.77
CA ILE A 159 -21.06 -3.68 17.98
C ILE A 159 -20.95 -3.26 19.45
N LYS A 160 -19.98 -3.86 20.15
CA LYS A 160 -19.73 -3.55 21.57
C LYS A 160 -18.76 -2.39 21.68
N LEU A 161 -19.27 -1.25 22.16
CA LEU A 161 -18.49 -0.03 22.41
C LEU A 161 -18.38 0.26 23.89
N ASN A 162 -17.17 0.56 24.36
CA ASN A 162 -16.91 1.06 25.69
C ASN A 162 -16.28 2.47 25.58
N PHE A 163 -16.62 3.34 26.52
CA PHE A 163 -16.06 4.69 26.58
C PHE A 163 -15.32 4.88 27.90
N ARG A 164 -14.12 5.44 27.86
CA ARG A 164 -13.31 5.80 29.02
C ARG A 164 -12.70 7.18 28.82
N LYS A 165 -12.40 7.85 29.92
CA LYS A 165 -11.76 9.18 29.89
C LYS A 165 -10.28 9.07 29.57
N THR A 166 -9.74 10.07 28.88
CA THR A 166 -8.28 10.27 28.75
C THR A 166 -7.69 11.06 29.91
N CYS A 167 -8.53 11.72 30.70
CA CYS A 167 -8.15 12.55 31.85
C CYS A 167 -7.20 13.72 31.49
N GLY A 168 -7.34 14.31 30.28
CA GLY A 168 -6.61 15.49 29.84
C GLY A 168 -5.12 15.28 29.55
N ILE A 169 -4.65 14.02 29.50
CA ILE A 169 -3.20 13.73 29.38
C ILE A 169 -2.77 13.66 27.92
N TYR A 170 -3.70 13.39 26.99
CA TYR A 170 -3.37 13.10 25.60
C TYR A 170 -3.63 14.28 24.69
N HIS A 171 -2.59 14.70 23.99
CA HIS A 171 -2.66 15.69 22.91
C HIS A 171 -2.82 14.99 21.54
N ASP A 172 -2.06 13.94 21.33
CA ASP A 172 -2.03 13.18 20.08
C ASP A 172 -3.11 12.09 20.06
N ARG A 173 -3.36 11.56 18.88
CA ARG A 173 -4.40 10.54 18.63
C ARG A 173 -3.75 9.26 18.22
N TYR A 174 -4.25 8.14 18.77
CA TYR A 174 -3.73 6.82 18.47
C TYR A 174 -4.87 5.83 18.23
N ILE A 175 -4.58 4.84 17.39
CA ILE A 175 -5.41 3.65 17.23
C ILE A 175 -4.53 2.45 17.53
N VAL A 176 -4.95 1.64 18.52
CA VAL A 176 -4.27 0.40 18.89
C VAL A 176 -5.17 -0.75 18.48
N VAL A 177 -4.68 -1.58 17.59
CA VAL A 177 -5.36 -2.77 17.07
C VAL A 177 -4.76 -4.00 17.73
N ASP A 178 -5.61 -4.91 18.21
CA ASP A 178 -5.23 -6.20 18.79
C ASP A 178 -4.18 -6.10 19.90
N TYR A 179 -4.41 -5.16 20.83
CA TYR A 179 -3.49 -4.89 21.95
C TYR A 179 -3.00 -6.15 22.64
N ASN A 180 -1.70 -6.19 22.93
CA ASN A 180 -1.00 -7.28 23.62
C ASN A 180 -1.20 -8.66 22.96
N THR A 181 -1.18 -8.68 21.61
CA THR A 181 -1.23 -9.91 20.82
C THR A 181 -0.11 -9.94 19.78
N GLY A 182 0.10 -11.11 19.14
CA GLY A 182 1.06 -11.24 18.05
C GLY A 182 0.70 -10.42 16.79
N THR A 183 -0.55 -9.96 16.67
CA THR A 183 -1.06 -9.14 15.55
C THR A 183 -1.26 -7.66 15.94
N GLU A 184 -0.70 -7.24 17.08
CA GLU A 184 -0.80 -5.86 17.54
C GLU A 184 -0.21 -4.86 16.53
N ARG A 185 -0.97 -3.78 16.28
CA ARG A 185 -0.52 -2.62 15.52
C ARG A 185 -0.95 -1.34 16.23
N ILE A 186 -0.09 -0.35 16.24
CA ILE A 186 -0.36 0.97 16.84
C ILE A 186 -0.16 2.02 15.75
N PHE A 187 -1.15 2.89 15.59
CA PHE A 187 -1.12 3.98 14.62
C PHE A 187 -1.18 5.32 15.34
N HIS A 188 -0.26 6.20 15.00
CA HIS A 188 -0.33 7.62 15.31
C HIS A 188 -1.14 8.34 14.23
N CYS A 189 -2.12 9.17 14.64
CA CYS A 189 -3.01 9.88 13.74
C CYS A 189 -2.86 11.39 13.95
N GLY A 190 -2.49 12.12 12.91
CA GLY A 190 -2.31 13.58 12.98
C GLY A 190 -3.61 14.35 13.24
N THR A 191 -4.77 13.81 12.81
CA THR A 191 -6.10 14.39 13.08
C THR A 191 -7.06 13.35 13.62
N SER A 192 -8.18 13.83 14.20
CA SER A 192 -9.32 12.98 14.55
C SER A 192 -9.93 12.34 13.30
N SER A 193 -10.43 11.11 13.42
CA SER A 193 -11.08 10.41 12.34
C SER A 193 -12.30 11.14 11.77
N LYS A 194 -12.98 11.94 12.59
CA LYS A 194 -14.13 12.76 12.13
C LYS A 194 -13.71 13.92 11.22
N ASP A 195 -12.50 14.44 11.38
CA ASP A 195 -11.98 15.63 10.69
C ASP A 195 -10.96 15.28 9.59
N ALA A 196 -10.59 14.01 9.48
CA ALA A 196 -9.62 13.55 8.49
C ALA A 196 -10.12 13.80 7.05
N GLY A 197 -9.22 14.34 6.23
CA GLY A 197 -9.53 14.82 4.87
C GLY A 197 -9.91 16.29 4.79
N ASN A 198 -10.16 16.98 5.93
CA ASN A 198 -10.42 18.43 5.93
C ASN A 198 -9.12 19.27 5.89
N LYS A 199 -8.00 18.65 6.22
CA LYS A 199 -6.64 19.21 6.18
C LYS A 199 -5.65 18.11 5.87
N VAL A 200 -4.45 18.49 5.43
CA VAL A 200 -3.35 17.54 5.24
C VAL A 200 -3.02 16.87 6.58
N THR A 201 -2.99 15.57 6.59
CA THR A 201 -2.69 14.76 7.79
C THR A 201 -2.03 13.44 7.41
N THR A 202 -1.36 12.83 8.37
CA THR A 202 -0.78 11.48 8.23
C THR A 202 -1.39 10.52 9.24
N ILE A 203 -1.42 9.24 8.88
CA ILE A 203 -1.59 8.12 9.80
C ILE A 203 -0.37 7.25 9.63
N THR A 204 0.42 7.05 10.69
CA THR A 204 1.69 6.32 10.63
C THR A 204 1.70 5.18 11.63
N GLU A 205 2.07 3.98 11.20
CA GLU A 205 2.23 2.84 12.09
C GLU A 205 3.51 2.98 12.91
N VAL A 206 3.39 2.83 14.22
CA VAL A 206 4.51 2.87 15.16
C VAL A 206 5.28 1.57 15.11
N THR A 207 6.60 1.63 14.98
CA THR A 207 7.48 0.46 14.92
C THR A 207 7.80 -0.11 16.30
N ASP A 208 8.11 0.72 17.28
CA ASP A 208 8.38 0.32 18.66
C ASP A 208 7.10 0.38 19.51
N ARG A 209 6.32 -0.70 19.45
CA ARG A 209 5.02 -0.79 20.12
C ARG A 209 5.13 -0.87 21.64
N GLN A 210 6.20 -1.48 22.16
CA GLN A 210 6.34 -1.74 23.59
C GLN A 210 6.45 -0.46 24.41
N VAL A 211 7.00 0.62 23.83
CA VAL A 211 7.06 1.95 24.49
C VAL A 211 5.66 2.50 24.82
N TYR A 212 4.64 2.06 24.08
CA TYR A 212 3.25 2.51 24.26
C TYR A 212 2.46 1.67 25.26
N HIS A 213 2.91 0.45 25.61
CA HIS A 213 2.17 -0.43 26.51
C HIS A 213 1.88 0.21 27.86
N PRO A 214 2.84 0.84 28.58
CA PRO A 214 2.54 1.48 29.86
C PRO A 214 1.46 2.57 29.79
N ILE A 215 1.42 3.26 28.63
CA ILE A 215 0.44 4.32 28.36
C ILE A 215 -0.95 3.72 28.17
N VAL A 216 -1.05 2.63 27.40
CA VAL A 216 -2.32 1.94 27.15
C VAL A 216 -2.83 1.25 28.41
N ASP A 217 -1.95 0.63 29.21
CA ASP A 217 -2.30 0.00 30.48
C ASP A 217 -2.88 1.01 31.46
N ALA A 218 -2.28 2.22 31.54
CA ALA A 218 -2.80 3.29 32.37
C ALA A 218 -4.21 3.74 31.93
N LEU A 219 -4.45 3.85 30.62
CA LEU A 219 -5.75 4.22 30.06
C LEU A 219 -6.84 3.19 30.40
N LEU A 220 -6.51 1.93 30.42
CA LEU A 220 -7.46 0.85 30.77
C LEU A 220 -7.97 0.96 32.21
N LEU A 221 -7.26 1.66 33.10
CA LEU A 221 -7.65 1.91 34.49
C LEU A 221 -8.50 3.18 34.63
N ASN A 222 -8.57 4.04 33.63
CA ASN A 222 -9.30 5.30 33.70
C ASN A 222 -10.81 5.10 33.87
N PRO A 223 -11.52 6.07 34.47
CA PRO A 223 -12.96 5.99 34.68
C PRO A 223 -13.75 5.95 33.37
N VAL A 224 -14.95 5.41 33.45
CA VAL A 224 -15.90 5.43 32.31
C VAL A 224 -16.26 6.87 31.96
N LEU A 225 -16.32 7.15 30.67
CA LEU A 225 -16.80 8.42 30.14
C LEU A 225 -18.33 8.36 30.03
N SER A 226 -19.02 9.31 30.65
CA SER A 226 -20.45 9.55 30.41
C SER A 226 -20.59 10.55 29.24
N LEU A 227 -21.39 10.21 28.26
CA LEU A 227 -21.75 11.10 27.16
C LEU A 227 -22.85 12.08 27.64
N ASN A 228 -22.85 13.28 27.11
CA ASN A 228 -23.84 14.34 27.46
C ASN A 228 -25.07 14.25 26.56
#